data_0ddb54ebff35ab21b18f64deeae95af1
#
_entry.id   0ddb54ebff35ab21b18f64deeae95af1
#
_cell.length_a   1.000
_cell.length_b   1.000
_cell.length_c   1.000
_cell.angle_alpha   90.00
_cell.angle_beta   90.00
_cell.angle_gamma   90.00
#
_symmetry.space_group_name_H-M   'P 1'
#
loop_
_entity.id
_entity.type
_entity.pdbx_description
1 polymer ?
#
loop_
_entity_poly.entity_id
_entity_poly.type
_entity_poly.pdbx_seq_one_letter_code
_entity_poly.pdbx_strand_id
1 'polypeptide(L)'
;MIPSWDEYYLEICKVVGARSKDPHTKLGCIIVGPAHEIRTTGYNSFPRGIRDDVPERLVRPEKYLWIEHAERNAICNAARCGTPLEGCTLYVEIMPCMDCARAIVQAGIREVVVSAARMAQYNSDYYDQHFGNSEVLLKEAGVIIRRHPEAA
;
A
#
# COMPACT_ATOMS: atom_id res chain seq x y z
N MET A 1 25.49 -8.59 -5.38
CA MET A 1 24.72 -9.41 -4.42
C MET A 1 23.26 -9.42 -4.86
N ILE A 2 22.57 -10.53 -4.76
CA ILE A 2 21.14 -10.61 -5.09
C ILE A 2 20.35 -10.13 -3.86
N PRO A 3 19.41 -9.15 -3.99
CA PRO A 3 18.61 -8.70 -2.86
C PRO A 3 17.68 -9.82 -2.36
N SER A 4 17.26 -9.74 -1.11
CA SER A 4 16.18 -10.58 -0.60
C SER A 4 14.87 -10.27 -1.33
N TRP A 5 13.88 -11.18 -1.24
CA TRP A 5 12.58 -10.93 -1.85
C TRP A 5 11.90 -9.67 -1.29
N ASP A 6 12.02 -9.42 0.01
CA ASP A 6 11.43 -8.25 0.63
C ASP A 6 12.08 -6.94 0.14
N GLU A 7 13.41 -6.90 0.08
CA GLU A 7 14.15 -5.76 -0.49
C GLU A 7 13.74 -5.50 -1.95
N TYR A 8 13.71 -6.57 -2.75
CA TYR A 8 13.33 -6.48 -4.15
C TYR A 8 11.92 -5.91 -4.34
N TYR A 9 10.95 -6.41 -3.59
CA TYR A 9 9.56 -5.95 -3.73
C TYR A 9 9.33 -4.55 -3.16
N LEU A 10 9.98 -4.18 -2.06
CA LEU A 10 9.91 -2.82 -1.53
C LEU A 10 10.55 -1.81 -2.50
N GLU A 11 11.62 -2.19 -3.20
CA GLU A 11 12.20 -1.34 -4.24
C GLU A 11 11.26 -1.18 -5.44
N ILE A 12 10.59 -2.25 -5.86
CA ILE A 12 9.55 -2.15 -6.91
C ILE A 12 8.40 -1.25 -6.46
N CYS A 13 8.00 -1.25 -5.19
CA CYS A 13 7.00 -0.32 -4.67
C CYS A 13 7.40 1.14 -4.93
N LYS A 14 8.68 1.49 -4.73
CA LYS A 14 9.19 2.85 -5.01
C LYS A 14 9.07 3.20 -6.50
N VAL A 15 9.45 2.27 -7.36
CA VAL A 15 9.34 2.46 -8.83
C VAL A 15 7.88 2.64 -9.25
N VAL A 16 6.98 1.81 -8.74
CA VAL A 16 5.53 1.91 -9.00
C VAL A 16 4.99 3.24 -8.49
N GLY A 17 5.35 3.63 -7.27
CA GLY A 17 4.93 4.88 -6.64
C GLY A 17 5.39 6.13 -7.37
N ALA A 18 6.50 6.06 -8.10
CA ALA A 18 7.01 7.19 -8.90
C ALA A 18 6.00 7.70 -9.96
N ARG A 19 5.02 6.88 -10.32
CA ARG A 19 3.93 7.28 -11.24
C ARG A 19 2.90 8.20 -10.60
N SER A 20 2.86 8.31 -9.27
CA SER A 20 1.90 9.17 -8.59
C SER A 20 2.08 10.65 -8.95
N LYS A 21 0.97 11.34 -9.17
CA LYS A 21 0.91 12.80 -9.35
C LYS A 21 0.74 13.56 -8.04
N ASP A 22 0.58 12.86 -6.91
CA ASP A 22 0.46 13.50 -5.59
C ASP A 22 1.74 14.29 -5.29
N PRO A 23 1.64 15.60 -5.05
CA PRO A 23 2.82 16.43 -4.80
C PRO A 23 3.43 16.23 -3.39
N HIS A 24 2.72 15.57 -2.47
CA HIS A 24 3.13 15.42 -1.08
C HIS A 24 3.71 14.04 -0.78
N THR A 25 3.04 12.98 -1.25
CA THR A 25 3.41 11.61 -0.93
C THR A 25 3.20 10.72 -2.13
N LYS A 26 4.23 10.01 -2.55
CA LYS A 26 4.17 9.04 -3.65
C LYS A 26 4.37 7.65 -3.07
N LEU A 27 3.36 6.81 -3.20
CA LEU A 27 3.37 5.45 -2.68
C LEU A 27 3.01 4.46 -3.78
N GLY A 28 3.76 3.37 -3.81
CA GLY A 28 3.45 2.19 -4.62
C GLY A 28 3.14 1.00 -3.74
N CYS A 29 2.33 0.12 -4.27
CA CYS A 29 1.96 -1.14 -3.65
C CYS A 29 2.07 -2.25 -4.68
N ILE A 30 2.59 -3.40 -4.27
CA ILE A 30 2.55 -4.63 -5.05
C ILE A 30 1.94 -5.76 -4.22
N ILE A 31 1.25 -6.67 -4.89
CA ILE A 31 0.68 -7.86 -4.26
C ILE A 31 1.25 -9.07 -4.98
N VAL A 32 1.85 -9.96 -4.19
CA VAL A 32 2.67 -11.08 -4.65
C VAL A 32 2.02 -12.38 -4.23
N GLY A 33 1.94 -13.33 -5.15
CA GLY A 33 1.42 -14.67 -4.87
C GLY A 33 2.43 -15.57 -4.16
N PRO A 34 1.97 -16.77 -3.72
CA PRO A 34 2.79 -17.68 -2.93
C PRO A 34 4.07 -18.20 -3.62
N ALA A 35 4.11 -18.14 -4.95
CA ALA A 35 5.28 -18.56 -5.72
C ALA A 35 6.17 -17.40 -6.17
N HIS A 36 6.09 -16.26 -5.46
CA HIS A 36 6.84 -15.03 -5.75
C HIS A 36 6.43 -14.30 -7.04
N GLU A 37 5.30 -14.66 -7.63
CA GLU A 37 4.76 -13.96 -8.79
C GLU A 37 4.07 -12.65 -8.39
N ILE A 38 4.41 -11.55 -9.03
CA ILE A 38 3.68 -10.29 -8.87
C ILE A 38 2.34 -10.42 -9.56
N ARG A 39 1.25 -10.29 -8.81
CA ARG A 39 -0.11 -10.40 -9.35
C ARG A 39 -0.71 -9.07 -9.75
N THR A 40 -0.40 -8.00 -9.02
CA THR A 40 -0.94 -6.68 -9.29
C THR A 40 -0.06 -5.61 -8.67
N THR A 41 -0.17 -4.41 -9.21
CA THR A 41 0.47 -3.21 -8.67
C THR A 41 -0.56 -2.09 -8.55
N GLY A 42 -0.28 -1.11 -7.72
CA GLY A 42 -1.06 0.11 -7.60
C GLY A 42 -0.21 1.25 -7.06
N TYR A 43 -0.56 2.46 -7.39
CA TYR A 43 0.04 3.66 -6.80
C TYR A 43 -1.07 4.64 -6.43
N ASN A 44 -0.80 5.54 -5.50
CA ASN A 44 -1.81 6.51 -5.08
C ASN A 44 -2.10 7.49 -6.22
N SER A 45 -3.35 7.53 -6.65
CA SER A 45 -3.76 8.27 -7.86
C SER A 45 -5.25 8.56 -7.87
N PHE A 46 -5.63 9.49 -8.75
CA PHE A 46 -7.04 9.62 -9.11
C PHE A 46 -7.56 8.33 -9.75
N PRO A 47 -8.82 7.95 -9.49
CA PRO A 47 -9.45 6.86 -10.21
C PRO A 47 -9.43 7.09 -11.73
N ARG A 48 -9.43 6.01 -12.49
CA ARG A 48 -9.43 6.09 -13.96
C ARG A 48 -10.64 6.88 -14.49
N GLY A 49 -10.38 7.74 -15.48
CA GLY A 49 -11.40 8.59 -16.09
C GLY A 49 -11.74 9.86 -15.31
N ILE A 50 -11.18 10.03 -14.11
CA ILE A 50 -11.33 11.26 -13.32
C ILE A 50 -10.26 12.27 -13.74
N ARG A 51 -10.65 13.52 -13.88
CA ARG A 51 -9.72 14.60 -14.21
C ARG A 51 -8.69 14.79 -13.09
N ASP A 52 -7.44 14.67 -13.44
CA ASP A 52 -6.30 14.83 -12.54
C ASP A 52 -5.51 16.14 -12.81
N ASP A 53 -6.06 17.00 -13.64
CA ASP A 53 -5.54 18.32 -14.01
C ASP A 53 -6.23 19.48 -13.29
N VAL A 54 -6.99 19.21 -12.24
CA VAL A 54 -7.68 20.20 -11.42
C VAL A 54 -6.85 20.46 -10.16
N PRO A 55 -6.15 21.63 -10.06
CA PRO A 55 -5.19 21.88 -8.98
C PRO A 55 -5.80 21.79 -7.57
N GLU A 56 -7.04 22.20 -7.40
CA GLU A 56 -7.75 22.19 -6.12
C GLU A 56 -7.90 20.77 -5.55
N ARG A 57 -7.96 19.75 -6.41
CA ARG A 57 -8.04 18.33 -6.01
C ARG A 57 -6.72 17.75 -5.50
N LEU A 58 -5.62 18.47 -5.66
CA LEU A 58 -4.29 18.07 -5.19
C LEU A 58 -3.92 18.72 -3.85
N VAL A 59 -4.74 19.62 -3.34
CA VAL A 59 -4.50 20.37 -2.10
C VAL A 59 -5.22 19.69 -0.93
N ARG A 60 -4.56 19.62 0.23
CA ARG A 60 -5.20 19.14 1.48
C ARG A 60 -6.23 20.17 1.98
N PRO A 61 -7.38 19.74 2.52
CA PRO A 61 -7.85 18.36 2.69
C PRO A 61 -8.56 17.77 1.46
N GLU A 62 -8.85 18.56 0.43
CA GLU A 62 -9.66 18.16 -0.74
C GLU A 62 -9.12 16.91 -1.42
N LYS A 63 -7.79 16.75 -1.54
CA LYS A 63 -7.18 15.60 -2.18
C LYS A 63 -7.60 14.25 -1.58
N TYR A 64 -7.97 14.20 -0.31
CA TYR A 64 -8.39 12.96 0.35
C TYR A 64 -9.73 12.43 -0.14
N LEU A 65 -10.52 13.27 -0.82
CA LEU A 65 -11.77 12.85 -1.45
C LEU A 65 -11.55 12.27 -2.86
N TRP A 66 -10.46 12.63 -3.51
CA TRP A 66 -10.24 12.34 -4.94
C TRP A 66 -9.16 11.30 -5.20
N ILE A 67 -8.12 11.23 -4.36
CA ILE A 67 -6.98 10.34 -4.56
C ILE A 67 -7.23 9.03 -3.83
N GLU A 68 -7.20 7.93 -4.60
CA GLU A 68 -7.26 6.58 -4.06
C GLU A 68 -5.88 6.11 -3.63
N HIS A 69 -5.82 5.30 -2.57
CA HIS A 69 -4.58 4.77 -2.03
C HIS A 69 -3.98 3.64 -2.89
N ALA A 70 -2.67 3.49 -2.80
CA ALA A 70 -1.91 2.50 -3.57
C ALA A 70 -2.42 1.07 -3.36
N GLU A 71 -2.72 0.70 -2.11
CA GLU A 71 -3.18 -0.63 -1.73
C GLU A 71 -4.55 -0.94 -2.36
N ARG A 72 -5.52 -0.03 -2.23
CA ARG A 72 -6.84 -0.23 -2.83
C ARG A 72 -6.79 -0.18 -4.35
N ASN A 73 -5.90 0.64 -4.94
CA ASN A 73 -5.67 0.62 -6.39
C ASN A 73 -5.10 -0.72 -6.87
N ALA A 74 -4.17 -1.32 -6.12
CA ALA A 74 -3.66 -2.66 -6.44
C ALA A 74 -4.77 -3.72 -6.38
N ILE A 75 -5.62 -3.67 -5.35
CA ILE A 75 -6.78 -4.57 -5.19
C ILE A 75 -7.78 -4.36 -6.32
N CYS A 76 -8.12 -3.12 -6.66
CA CYS A 76 -9.03 -2.81 -7.76
C CYS A 76 -8.48 -3.24 -9.12
N ASN A 77 -7.17 -3.09 -9.36
CA ASN A 77 -6.52 -3.58 -10.57
C ASN A 77 -6.65 -5.11 -10.70
N ALA A 78 -6.43 -5.83 -9.60
CA ALA A 78 -6.65 -7.28 -9.59
C ALA A 78 -8.12 -7.64 -9.88
N ALA A 79 -9.06 -6.94 -9.29
CA ALA A 79 -10.49 -7.14 -9.54
C ALA A 79 -10.86 -6.92 -11.01
N ARG A 80 -10.32 -5.87 -11.65
CA ARG A 80 -10.55 -5.60 -13.08
C ARG A 80 -10.02 -6.70 -13.98
N CYS A 81 -8.90 -7.31 -13.62
CA CYS A 81 -8.26 -8.37 -14.41
C CYS A 81 -8.74 -9.79 -14.05
N GLY A 82 -9.58 -9.94 -13.03
CA GLY A 82 -9.99 -11.24 -12.52
C GLY A 82 -8.86 -12.01 -11.84
N THR A 83 -7.90 -11.32 -11.25
CA THR A 83 -6.75 -11.91 -10.58
C THR A 83 -7.06 -12.17 -9.11
N PRO A 84 -7.02 -13.43 -8.62
CA PRO A 84 -7.29 -13.74 -7.21
C PRO A 84 -6.14 -13.27 -6.31
N LEU A 85 -6.50 -12.79 -5.12
CA LEU A 85 -5.54 -12.29 -4.12
C LEU A 85 -5.50 -13.13 -2.84
N GLU A 86 -6.31 -14.17 -2.73
CA GLU A 86 -6.33 -15.06 -1.59
C GLU A 86 -4.94 -15.62 -1.30
N GLY A 87 -4.49 -15.48 -0.04
CA GLY A 87 -3.21 -16.00 0.41
C GLY A 87 -1.98 -15.22 -0.06
N CYS A 88 -2.16 -14.08 -0.73
CA CYS A 88 -1.05 -13.25 -1.22
C CYS A 88 -0.39 -12.43 -0.11
N THR A 89 0.78 -11.88 -0.42
CA THR A 89 1.52 -10.92 0.40
C THR A 89 1.46 -9.53 -0.25
N LEU A 90 1.09 -8.53 0.52
CA LEU A 90 1.05 -7.13 0.08
C LEU A 90 2.29 -6.39 0.59
N TYR A 91 2.98 -5.70 -0.32
CA TYR A 91 4.13 -4.84 0.00
C TYR A 91 3.75 -3.38 -0.23
N VAL A 92 4.03 -2.57 0.76
CA VAL A 92 3.85 -1.11 0.73
C VAL A 92 4.79 -0.46 1.74
N GLU A 93 5.29 0.74 1.48
CA GLU A 93 6.29 1.33 2.38
C GLU A 93 5.74 1.78 3.74
N ILE A 94 4.45 2.11 3.81
CA ILE A 94 3.79 2.66 5.01
C ILE A 94 2.65 1.73 5.45
N MET A 95 2.39 1.65 6.74
CA MET A 95 1.25 0.89 7.26
C MET A 95 -0.05 1.32 6.56
N PRO A 96 -0.86 0.38 6.09
CA PRO A 96 -2.17 0.69 5.50
C PRO A 96 -3.07 1.44 6.48
N CYS A 97 -3.82 2.41 5.99
CA CYS A 97 -4.87 3.06 6.77
C CYS A 97 -6.06 2.12 7.00
N MET A 98 -7.03 2.55 7.80
CA MET A 98 -8.17 1.71 8.18
C MET A 98 -8.99 1.24 6.97
N ASP A 99 -9.21 2.12 5.98
CA ASP A 99 -9.93 1.75 4.76
C ASP A 99 -9.19 0.69 3.94
N CYS A 100 -7.87 0.85 3.79
CA CYS A 100 -7.04 -0.12 3.11
C CYS A 100 -6.97 -1.45 3.88
N ALA A 101 -6.85 -1.40 5.20
CA ALA A 101 -6.82 -2.60 6.04
C ALA A 101 -8.10 -3.44 5.88
N ARG A 102 -9.28 -2.81 5.86
CA ARG A 102 -10.53 -3.51 5.59
C ARG A 102 -10.54 -4.18 4.21
N ALA A 103 -10.07 -3.47 3.19
CA ALA A 103 -9.99 -4.02 1.83
C ALA A 103 -8.99 -5.18 1.74
N ILE A 104 -7.87 -5.10 2.43
CA ILE A 104 -6.84 -6.15 2.51
C ILE A 104 -7.45 -7.44 3.10
N VAL A 105 -8.16 -7.33 4.23
CA VAL A 105 -8.81 -8.48 4.88
C VAL A 105 -9.84 -9.11 3.94
N GLN A 106 -10.71 -8.30 3.34
CA GLN A 106 -11.78 -8.79 2.46
C GLN A 106 -11.25 -9.41 1.15
N ALA A 107 -10.07 -8.98 0.69
CA ALA A 107 -9.41 -9.57 -0.47
C ALA A 107 -8.71 -10.91 -0.18
N GLY A 108 -8.63 -11.33 1.08
CA GLY A 108 -7.99 -12.58 1.49
C GLY A 108 -6.47 -12.52 1.53
N ILE A 109 -5.88 -11.34 1.59
CA ILE A 109 -4.43 -11.15 1.70
C ILE A 109 -3.97 -11.64 3.06
N ARG A 110 -2.93 -12.49 3.08
CA ARG A 110 -2.44 -13.16 4.28
C ARG A 110 -1.41 -12.34 5.05
N GLU A 111 -0.63 -11.54 4.36
CA GLU A 111 0.52 -10.86 4.93
C GLU A 111 0.69 -9.46 4.37
N VAL A 112 1.12 -8.54 5.22
CA VAL A 112 1.50 -7.16 4.85
C VAL A 112 2.93 -6.92 5.28
N VAL A 113 3.77 -6.47 4.35
CA VAL A 113 5.16 -6.10 4.60
C VAL A 113 5.33 -4.60 4.38
N VAL A 114 5.84 -3.92 5.40
CA VAL A 114 6.10 -2.47 5.38
C VAL A 114 7.56 -2.17 5.64
N SER A 115 8.01 -0.98 5.24
CA SER A 115 9.36 -0.50 5.52
C SER A 115 9.48 -0.02 6.97
N ALA A 116 10.37 -0.64 7.75
CA ALA A 116 10.66 -0.18 9.10
C ALA A 116 11.25 1.23 9.11
N ALA A 117 12.11 1.56 8.14
CA ALA A 117 12.72 2.88 8.02
C ALA A 117 11.68 3.98 7.74
N ARG A 118 10.71 3.70 6.86
CA ARG A 118 9.61 4.64 6.59
C ARG A 118 8.70 4.80 7.80
N MET A 119 8.39 3.70 8.49
CA MET A 119 7.54 3.74 9.69
C MET A 119 8.21 4.48 10.85
N ALA A 120 9.54 4.41 10.98
CA ALA A 120 10.29 5.11 12.00
C ALA A 120 10.24 6.65 11.88
N GLN A 121 9.77 7.19 10.76
CA GLN A 121 9.56 8.63 10.57
C GLN A 121 8.34 9.17 11.32
N TYR A 122 7.43 8.30 11.75
CA TYR A 122 6.24 8.67 12.51
C TYR A 122 6.49 8.51 14.01
N ASN A 123 6.15 9.53 14.80
CA ASN A 123 6.16 9.39 16.26
C ASN A 123 4.99 8.50 16.73
N SER A 124 5.04 8.03 17.97
CA SER A 124 4.05 7.12 18.53
C SER A 124 2.63 7.67 18.49
N ASP A 125 2.45 8.95 18.82
CA ASP A 125 1.12 9.57 18.88
C ASP A 125 0.50 9.64 17.49
N TYR A 126 1.27 10.02 16.48
CA TYR A 126 0.81 10.01 15.09
C TYR A 126 0.47 8.60 14.62
N TYR A 127 1.34 7.63 14.96
CA TYR A 127 1.13 6.23 14.59
C TYR A 127 -0.18 5.70 15.20
N ASP A 128 -0.38 5.89 16.50
CA ASP A 128 -1.58 5.40 17.17
C ASP A 128 -2.86 6.03 16.62
N GLN A 129 -2.81 7.32 16.31
CA GLN A 129 -3.96 8.03 15.75
C GLN A 129 -4.32 7.58 14.32
N HIS A 130 -3.32 7.30 13.47
CA HIS A 130 -3.54 7.06 12.03
C HIS A 130 -3.47 5.58 11.64
N PHE A 131 -2.71 4.77 12.34
CA PHE A 131 -2.43 3.38 11.99
C PHE A 131 -2.73 2.36 13.09
N GLY A 132 -2.86 2.77 14.35
CA GLY A 132 -3.03 1.86 15.47
C GLY A 132 -4.24 0.95 15.32
N ASN A 133 -5.39 1.50 14.94
CA ASN A 133 -6.60 0.72 14.73
C ASN A 133 -6.51 -0.20 13.51
N SER A 134 -5.85 0.21 12.44
CA SER A 134 -5.65 -0.65 11.27
C SER A 134 -4.75 -1.84 11.59
N GLU A 135 -3.72 -1.64 12.40
CA GLU A 135 -2.87 -2.72 12.89
C GLU A 135 -3.65 -3.73 13.72
N VAL A 136 -4.50 -3.24 14.63
CA VAL A 136 -5.39 -4.10 15.44
C VAL A 136 -6.32 -4.91 14.56
N LEU A 137 -6.98 -4.27 13.58
CA LEU A 137 -7.89 -4.93 12.66
C LEU A 137 -7.19 -6.03 11.85
N LEU A 138 -6.02 -5.74 11.30
CA LEU A 138 -5.25 -6.71 10.53
C LEU A 138 -4.85 -7.93 11.38
N LYS A 139 -4.35 -7.70 12.60
CA LYS A 139 -3.96 -8.76 13.54
C LYS A 139 -5.15 -9.61 13.97
N GLU A 140 -6.27 -8.99 14.29
CA GLU A 140 -7.49 -9.69 14.68
C GLU A 140 -8.02 -10.59 13.55
N ALA A 141 -7.88 -10.15 12.30
CA ALA A 141 -8.22 -10.94 11.12
C ALA A 141 -7.19 -12.05 10.78
N GLY A 142 -6.09 -12.15 11.54
CA GLY A 142 -5.04 -13.13 11.30
C GLY A 142 -4.04 -12.74 10.21
N VAL A 143 -4.03 -11.48 9.77
CA VAL A 143 -3.05 -10.99 8.80
C VAL A 143 -1.71 -10.79 9.50
N ILE A 144 -0.66 -11.35 8.95
CA ILE A 144 0.71 -11.22 9.45
C ILE A 144 1.25 -9.85 9.01
N ILE A 145 1.81 -9.09 9.96
CA ILE A 145 2.45 -7.81 9.67
C ILE A 145 3.94 -7.97 9.91
N ARG A 146 4.74 -7.68 8.87
CA ARG A 146 6.20 -7.65 8.98
C ARG A 146 6.73 -6.27 8.66
N ARG A 147 7.65 -5.79 9.49
CA ARG A 147 8.42 -4.55 9.27
C ARG A 147 9.81 -4.94 8.81
N HIS A 148 10.10 -4.75 7.53
CA HIS A 148 11.39 -5.08 6.96
C HIS A 148 12.40 -3.96 7.25
N PRO A 149 13.55 -4.24 7.90
CA PRO A 149 14.63 -3.28 8.03
C PRO A 149 15.27 -3.12 6.64
N GLU A 150 15.07 -1.98 6.00
CA GLU A 150 15.76 -1.70 4.75
C GLU A 150 17.26 -1.66 5.01
N ALA A 151 18.03 -2.27 4.11
CA ALA A 151 19.47 -2.02 4.06
C ALA A 151 19.67 -0.52 3.80
N ALA A 152 20.49 0.07 4.65
CA ALA A 152 20.86 1.47 4.55
C ALA A 152 21.51 1.78 3.19
#